data_156e5c0244cb6e23d32b1d86a6ea670d
#
_entry.id   156e5c0244cb6e23d32b1d86a6ea670d
#
_cell.length_a   1.000
_cell.length_b   1.000
_cell.length_c   1.000
_cell.angle_alpha   90.00
_cell.angle_beta   90.00
_cell.angle_gamma   90.00
#
_symmetry.space_group_name_H-M   'P 1'
#
loop_
_entity.id
_entity.type
_entity.pdbx_description
1 polymer ?
#
loop_
_entity_poly.entity_id
_entity_poly.type
_entity_poly.pdbx_seq_one_letter_code
_entity_poly.pdbx_strand_id
1 'polypeptide(L)'
;EVIASEPHVFGIFEKTGAGTGATGPCIGSIGLIRDPQRRNVDCLMLGYALARTAWGRGCMTEAADEMLRYGFEELGLGLITCTHYTFNDRSRRVIEKAGFVHEGTIHGAEATPDGLMQDFESYYLPRELWDEAKGRG
;
A
#
# COMPACT_ATOMS: atom_id res chain seq x y z
N GLU A 1 -0.51 11.59 -11.40
CA GLU A 1 -0.20 10.57 -12.39
C GLU A 1 0.73 9.53 -11.81
N VAL A 2 0.53 8.27 -12.19
CA VAL A 2 1.29 7.14 -11.71
C VAL A 2 2.03 6.50 -12.88
N ILE A 3 3.35 6.38 -12.77
CA ILE A 3 4.19 5.84 -13.84
C ILE A 3 4.87 4.57 -13.34
N ALA A 4 4.73 3.48 -14.10
CA ALA A 4 5.30 2.19 -13.72
C ALA A 4 6.83 2.21 -13.86
N SER A 5 7.54 1.82 -12.79
CA SER A 5 8.99 1.64 -12.79
C SER A 5 9.35 0.16 -12.79
N GLU A 6 8.46 -0.69 -12.31
CA GLU A 6 8.52 -2.16 -12.35
C GLU A 6 7.10 -2.65 -12.60
N PRO A 7 6.85 -3.95 -12.86
CA PRO A 7 5.53 -4.43 -13.28
C PRO A 7 4.34 -3.91 -12.49
N HIS A 8 4.48 -3.72 -11.18
CA HIS A 8 3.37 -3.25 -10.36
C HIS A 8 3.81 -2.20 -9.35
N VAL A 9 4.87 -1.46 -9.65
CA VAL A 9 5.37 -0.38 -8.80
C VAL A 9 5.28 0.92 -9.58
N PHE A 10 4.73 1.95 -8.94
CA PHE A 10 4.39 3.21 -9.57
C PHE A 10 4.90 4.39 -8.75
N GLY A 11 5.29 5.45 -9.43
CA GLY A 11 5.59 6.73 -8.78
C GLY A 11 4.32 7.50 -8.46
N ILE A 12 4.34 8.22 -7.35
CA ILE A 12 3.25 9.12 -6.95
C ILE A 12 3.72 10.54 -7.26
N PHE A 13 2.93 11.27 -8.06
CA PHE A 13 3.27 12.61 -8.47
C PHE A 13 2.22 13.60 -7.99
N GLU A 14 2.67 14.74 -7.52
CA GLU A 14 1.79 15.81 -7.11
C GLU A 14 1.13 16.44 -8.35
N LYS A 15 -0.18 16.69 -8.31
CA LYS A 15 -0.86 17.36 -9.39
C LYS A 15 -0.54 18.85 -9.32
N THR A 16 -0.21 19.45 -10.48
CA THR A 16 0.03 20.88 -10.58
C THR A 16 -1.06 21.52 -11.41
N GLY A 17 -1.61 22.62 -10.95
CA GLY A 17 -2.54 23.44 -11.70
C GLY A 17 -3.78 22.72 -12.25
N ALA A 18 -4.95 23.22 -11.94
CA ALA A 18 -6.20 22.64 -12.43
C ALA A 18 -6.26 22.72 -13.98
N GLY A 19 -6.52 21.58 -14.61
CA GLY A 19 -6.79 21.51 -16.03
C GLY A 19 -5.60 21.54 -16.96
N THR A 20 -4.38 21.55 -16.46
CA THR A 20 -3.20 21.59 -17.31
C THR A 20 -2.68 20.20 -17.71
N GLY A 21 -3.04 19.17 -16.97
CA GLY A 21 -2.49 17.83 -17.16
C GLY A 21 -1.03 17.69 -16.77
N ALA A 22 -0.41 18.75 -16.26
CA ALA A 22 0.99 18.71 -15.82
C ALA A 22 1.12 18.00 -14.48
N THR A 23 2.22 17.26 -14.33
CA THR A 23 2.54 16.61 -13.06
C THR A 23 3.67 17.35 -12.36
N GLY A 24 3.59 17.44 -11.05
CA GLY A 24 4.65 18.01 -10.21
C GLY A 24 5.73 16.98 -9.91
N PRO A 25 6.56 17.25 -8.90
CA PRO A 25 7.65 16.34 -8.53
C PRO A 25 7.11 15.02 -8.02
N CYS A 26 7.94 13.98 -8.12
CA CYS A 26 7.64 12.68 -7.53
C CYS A 26 7.72 12.80 -6.01
N ILE A 27 6.64 12.47 -5.33
CA ILE A 27 6.54 12.57 -3.87
C ILE A 27 6.53 11.21 -3.18
N GLY A 28 6.57 10.13 -3.93
CA GLY A 28 6.60 8.81 -3.35
C GLY A 28 6.46 7.70 -4.35
N SER A 29 6.33 6.50 -3.84
CA SER A 29 6.09 5.31 -4.66
C SER A 29 5.09 4.40 -3.96
N ILE A 30 4.40 3.58 -4.74
CA ILE A 30 3.46 2.60 -4.24
C ILE A 30 3.43 1.43 -5.21
N GLY A 31 3.25 0.23 -4.69
CA GLY A 31 3.22 -0.93 -5.56
C GLY A 31 2.62 -2.15 -4.91
N LEU A 32 2.41 -3.16 -5.74
CA LEU A 32 2.00 -4.50 -5.32
C LEU A 32 3.14 -5.43 -5.64
N ILE A 33 3.71 -6.05 -4.62
CA ILE A 33 4.89 -6.88 -4.72
C ILE A 33 4.61 -8.25 -4.11
N ARG A 34 5.52 -9.19 -4.33
CA ARG A 34 5.37 -10.53 -3.77
C ARG A 34 5.36 -10.47 -2.24
N ASP A 35 4.41 -11.17 -1.63
CA ASP A 35 4.37 -11.34 -0.18
C ASP A 35 5.23 -12.53 0.21
N PRO A 36 6.35 -12.33 0.93
CA PRO A 36 7.25 -13.41 1.29
C PRO A 36 6.65 -14.40 2.31
N GLN A 37 5.53 -14.02 2.95
CA GLN A 37 4.87 -14.85 3.94
C GLN A 37 3.85 -15.80 3.34
N ARG A 38 3.53 -15.66 2.05
CA ARG A 38 2.47 -16.44 1.40
C ARG A 38 2.99 -17.09 0.13
N ARG A 39 2.72 -18.40 -0.01
CA ARG A 39 3.14 -19.21 -1.16
C ARG A 39 1.93 -19.81 -1.85
N ASN A 40 1.95 -19.79 -3.18
CA ASN A 40 0.89 -20.40 -3.99
C ASN A 40 -0.51 -19.83 -3.69
N VAL A 41 -0.56 -18.60 -3.25
CA VAL A 41 -1.79 -17.85 -3.00
C VAL A 41 -1.86 -16.74 -4.03
N ASP A 42 -3.06 -16.48 -4.55
CA ASP A 42 -3.31 -15.39 -5.48
C ASP A 42 -3.31 -14.07 -4.72
N CYS A 43 -2.11 -13.58 -4.42
CA CYS A 43 -1.88 -12.51 -3.47
C CYS A 43 -0.66 -11.68 -3.84
N LEU A 44 -0.76 -10.38 -3.65
CA LEU A 44 0.39 -9.48 -3.65
C LEU A 44 0.33 -8.60 -2.40
N MET A 45 1.46 -8.05 -2.03
CA MET A 45 1.58 -7.20 -0.85
C MET A 45 1.71 -5.74 -1.26
N LEU A 46 0.93 -4.88 -0.64
CA LEU A 46 1.00 -3.44 -0.85
C LEU A 46 2.22 -2.87 -0.13
N GLY A 47 3.06 -2.18 -0.86
CA GLY A 47 4.21 -1.47 -0.30
C GLY A 47 4.21 -0.02 -0.77
N TYR A 48 4.66 0.91 0.08
CA TYR A 48 4.67 2.32 -0.28
C TYR A 48 5.68 3.12 0.53
N ALA A 49 6.06 4.26 -0.04
CA ALA A 49 6.88 5.26 0.64
C ALA A 49 6.42 6.64 0.18
N LEU A 50 6.41 7.62 1.07
CA LEU A 50 5.96 8.96 0.77
C LEU A 50 6.94 9.98 1.37
N ALA A 51 7.32 10.99 0.59
CA ALA A 51 8.17 12.05 1.06
C ALA A 51 7.55 12.74 2.27
N ARG A 52 8.36 13.07 3.26
CA ARG A 52 7.89 13.67 4.51
C ARG A 52 7.06 14.94 4.28
N THR A 53 7.44 15.73 3.30
CA THR A 53 6.75 16.97 2.95
C THR A 53 5.32 16.75 2.41
N ALA A 54 5.02 15.54 1.98
CA ALA A 54 3.70 15.18 1.46
C ALA A 54 2.80 14.51 2.52
N TRP A 55 3.30 14.30 3.74
CA TRP A 55 2.52 13.67 4.81
C TRP A 55 1.34 14.53 5.24
N GLY A 56 0.27 13.87 5.66
CA GLY A 56 -0.90 14.56 6.25
C GLY A 56 -1.84 15.20 5.26
N ARG A 57 -1.64 14.97 3.96
CA ARG A 57 -2.48 15.56 2.90
C ARG A 57 -3.41 14.55 2.22
N GLY A 58 -3.50 13.35 2.77
CA GLY A 58 -4.36 12.30 2.20
C GLY A 58 -3.81 11.63 0.94
N CYS A 59 -2.61 11.99 0.49
CA CYS A 59 -2.02 11.45 -0.74
C CYS A 59 -1.86 9.95 -0.69
N MET A 60 -1.37 9.41 0.43
CA MET A 60 -1.14 7.97 0.53
C MET A 60 -2.46 7.20 0.64
N THR A 61 -3.45 7.74 1.34
CA THR A 61 -4.78 7.12 1.42
C THR A 61 -5.39 7.00 0.03
N GLU A 62 -5.31 8.07 -0.75
CA GLU A 62 -5.81 8.09 -2.13
C GLU A 62 -5.04 7.09 -3.02
N ALA A 63 -3.72 7.09 -2.91
CA ALA A 63 -2.89 6.16 -3.69
C ALA A 63 -3.16 4.70 -3.31
N ALA A 64 -3.32 4.42 -2.03
CA ALA A 64 -3.63 3.07 -1.56
C ALA A 64 -4.98 2.59 -2.12
N ASP A 65 -6.01 3.43 -2.08
CA ASP A 65 -7.32 3.09 -2.64
C ASP A 65 -7.22 2.74 -4.13
N GLU A 66 -6.46 3.51 -4.89
CA GLU A 66 -6.26 3.25 -6.32
C GLU A 66 -5.49 1.95 -6.56
N MET A 67 -4.50 1.64 -5.73
CA MET A 67 -3.75 0.39 -5.86
C MET A 67 -4.60 -0.83 -5.51
N LEU A 68 -5.51 -0.70 -4.55
CA LEU A 68 -6.46 -1.78 -4.25
C LEU A 68 -7.39 -2.01 -5.42
N ARG A 69 -7.90 -0.94 -6.02
CA ARG A 69 -8.73 -1.05 -7.23
C ARG A 69 -7.94 -1.75 -8.35
N TYR A 70 -6.72 -1.31 -8.60
CA TYR A 70 -5.85 -1.90 -9.61
C TYR A 70 -5.63 -3.40 -9.36
N GLY A 71 -5.30 -3.75 -8.12
CA GLY A 71 -5.03 -5.14 -7.76
C GLY A 71 -6.24 -6.04 -7.88
N PHE A 72 -7.38 -5.59 -7.39
CA PHE A 72 -8.59 -6.41 -7.43
C PHE A 72 -9.29 -6.38 -8.79
N GLU A 73 -9.36 -5.22 -9.44
CA GLU A 73 -10.11 -5.11 -10.70
C GLU A 73 -9.29 -5.40 -11.94
N GLU A 74 -8.06 -4.92 -12.01
CA GLU A 74 -7.23 -5.11 -13.21
C GLU A 74 -6.37 -6.36 -13.15
N LEU A 75 -5.76 -6.66 -12.01
CA LEU A 75 -4.97 -7.87 -11.85
C LEU A 75 -5.80 -9.10 -11.46
N GLY A 76 -7.00 -8.89 -10.95
CA GLY A 76 -7.90 -9.98 -10.55
C GLY A 76 -7.45 -10.73 -9.31
N LEU A 77 -6.70 -10.08 -8.41
CA LEU A 77 -6.21 -10.73 -7.20
C LEU A 77 -7.33 -11.16 -6.27
N GLY A 78 -7.13 -12.26 -5.54
CA GLY A 78 -8.05 -12.71 -4.51
C GLY A 78 -7.75 -12.13 -3.14
N LEU A 79 -6.52 -11.63 -2.94
CA LEU A 79 -6.06 -11.17 -1.63
C LEU A 79 -4.96 -10.14 -1.81
N ILE A 80 -5.01 -9.08 -1.01
CA ILE A 80 -3.90 -8.12 -0.91
C ILE A 80 -3.51 -8.03 0.56
N THR A 81 -2.21 -8.00 0.84
CA THR A 81 -1.69 -7.91 2.20
C THR A 81 -0.88 -6.64 2.37
N CYS A 82 -0.55 -6.31 3.62
CA CYS A 82 0.24 -5.13 3.91
C CYS A 82 0.88 -5.27 5.30
N THR A 83 2.04 -4.66 5.47
CA THR A 83 2.72 -4.65 6.77
C THR A 83 3.21 -3.23 7.06
N HIS A 84 3.43 -2.95 8.36
CA HIS A 84 4.13 -1.74 8.77
C HIS A 84 4.95 -2.03 10.03
N TYR A 85 5.97 -1.21 10.28
CA TYR A 85 6.70 -1.29 11.54
C TYR A 85 5.76 -1.01 12.70
N THR A 86 5.91 -1.72 13.80
CA THR A 86 5.01 -1.60 14.96
C THR A 86 4.93 -0.17 15.50
N PHE A 87 5.99 0.63 15.34
CA PHE A 87 6.01 2.01 15.80
C PHE A 87 5.43 3.01 14.79
N ASN A 88 5.09 2.57 13.58
CA ASN A 88 4.66 3.48 12.51
C ASN A 88 3.14 3.69 12.52
N ASP A 89 2.68 4.59 13.39
CA ASP A 89 1.25 4.88 13.53
C ASP A 89 0.65 5.55 12.29
N ARG A 90 1.46 6.27 11.54
CA ARG A 90 1.01 6.92 10.31
C ARG A 90 0.63 5.88 9.26
N SER A 91 1.48 4.88 9.09
CA SER A 91 1.22 3.77 8.17
C SER A 91 0.01 2.96 8.64
N ARG A 92 -0.09 2.71 9.96
CA ARG A 92 -1.24 2.00 10.53
C ARG A 92 -2.57 2.67 10.15
N ARG A 93 -2.62 3.99 10.24
CA ARG A 93 -3.84 4.73 9.91
C ARG A 93 -4.22 4.61 8.43
N VAL A 94 -3.23 4.66 7.54
CA VAL A 94 -3.47 4.48 6.11
C VAL A 94 -4.03 3.09 5.83
N ILE A 95 -3.42 2.07 6.41
CA ILE A 95 -3.80 0.67 6.21
C ILE A 95 -5.20 0.41 6.76
N GLU A 96 -5.51 0.91 7.96
CA GLU A 96 -6.84 0.74 8.56
C GLU A 96 -7.91 1.47 7.76
N LYS A 97 -7.64 2.68 7.30
CA LYS A 97 -8.58 3.43 6.45
C LYS A 97 -8.86 2.73 5.14
N ALA A 98 -7.88 2.03 4.60
CA ALA A 98 -8.05 1.29 3.35
C ALA A 98 -8.92 0.05 3.52
N GLY A 99 -9.21 -0.36 4.74
CA GLY A 99 -10.10 -1.47 5.03
C GLY A 99 -9.40 -2.78 5.35
N PHE A 100 -8.09 -2.78 5.48
CA PHE A 100 -7.34 -4.01 5.83
C PHE A 100 -7.69 -4.48 7.24
N VAL A 101 -7.61 -5.78 7.44
CA VAL A 101 -7.86 -6.44 8.72
C VAL A 101 -6.52 -6.84 9.34
N HIS A 102 -6.31 -6.49 10.59
CA HIS A 102 -5.10 -6.87 11.31
C HIS A 102 -5.11 -8.38 11.57
N GLU A 103 -4.01 -9.06 11.24
CA GLU A 103 -3.92 -10.51 11.43
C GLU A 103 -2.90 -10.93 12.48
N GLY A 104 -1.96 -10.07 12.84
CA GLY A 104 -0.97 -10.40 13.85
C GLY A 104 0.32 -9.63 13.70
N THR A 105 1.31 -10.01 14.51
CA THR A 105 2.63 -9.40 14.56
C THR A 105 3.67 -10.41 14.09
N ILE A 106 4.55 -9.98 13.18
CA ILE A 106 5.68 -10.79 12.74
C ILE A 106 6.90 -10.33 13.53
N HIS A 107 7.38 -11.16 14.43
CA HIS A 107 8.52 -10.83 15.28
C HIS A 107 9.83 -11.01 14.53
N GLY A 108 10.75 -10.04 14.70
CA GLY A 108 12.05 -10.12 14.04
C GLY A 108 11.94 -10.13 12.53
N ALA A 109 11.02 -9.33 11.98
CA ALA A 109 10.70 -9.34 10.56
C ALA A 109 11.80 -8.74 9.70
N GLU A 110 12.55 -7.77 10.23
CA GLU A 110 13.59 -7.09 9.47
C GLU A 110 14.70 -6.61 10.40
N ALA A 111 15.94 -6.76 9.96
CA ALA A 111 17.08 -6.15 10.64
C ALA A 111 17.39 -4.81 9.95
N THR A 112 17.37 -3.72 10.72
CA THR A 112 17.69 -2.39 10.19
C THR A 112 19.20 -2.18 10.16
N PRO A 113 19.72 -1.18 9.42
CA PRO A 113 21.16 -0.96 9.30
C PRO A 113 21.88 -0.75 10.62
N ASP A 114 21.20 -0.30 11.67
CA ASP A 114 21.76 -0.12 13.01
C ASP A 114 21.89 -1.44 13.78
N GLY A 115 21.49 -2.57 13.18
CA GLY A 115 21.59 -3.88 13.77
C GLY A 115 20.45 -4.29 14.67
N LEU A 116 19.41 -3.44 14.79
CA LEU A 116 18.23 -3.76 15.58
C LEU A 116 17.22 -4.55 14.75
N MET A 117 16.58 -5.52 15.38
CA MET A 117 15.48 -6.25 14.73
C MET A 117 14.18 -5.50 14.95
N GLN A 118 13.39 -5.39 13.89
CA GLN A 118 12.09 -4.73 13.94
C GLN A 118 10.98 -5.73 13.72
N ASP A 119 9.87 -5.52 14.43
CA ASP A 119 8.67 -6.32 14.24
C ASP A 119 7.72 -5.60 13.27
N PHE A 120 6.92 -6.38 12.53
CA PHE A 120 5.89 -5.85 11.65
C PHE A 120 4.51 -6.21 12.17
N GLU A 121 3.58 -5.27 12.06
CA GLU A 121 2.16 -5.58 12.12
C GLU A 121 1.72 -6.01 10.74
N SER A 122 0.99 -7.11 10.65
CA SER A 122 0.57 -7.69 9.39
C SER A 122 -0.94 -7.60 9.20
N TYR A 123 -1.36 -7.28 7.99
CA TYR A 123 -2.77 -7.08 7.64
C TYR A 123 -3.10 -7.82 6.35
N TYR A 124 -4.37 -8.14 6.17
CA TYR A 124 -4.86 -8.76 4.95
C TYR A 124 -6.19 -8.13 4.53
N LEU A 125 -6.47 -8.18 3.23
CA LEU A 125 -7.74 -7.71 2.68
C LEU A 125 -8.15 -8.66 1.57
N PRO A 126 -9.13 -9.55 1.82
CA PRO A 126 -9.64 -10.42 0.77
C PRO A 126 -10.58 -9.66 -0.16
N ARG A 127 -10.65 -10.09 -1.40
CA ARG A 127 -11.48 -9.47 -2.42
C ARG A 127 -12.93 -9.32 -1.98
N GLU A 128 -13.49 -10.32 -1.32
CA GLU A 128 -14.88 -10.31 -0.87
C GLU A 128 -15.16 -9.15 0.07
N LEU A 129 -14.24 -8.90 0.98
CA LEU A 129 -14.38 -7.81 1.95
C LEU A 129 -14.26 -6.44 1.26
N TRP A 130 -13.35 -6.34 0.29
CA TRP A 130 -13.21 -5.11 -0.49
C TRP A 130 -14.47 -4.84 -1.33
N ASP A 131 -15.02 -5.89 -1.96
CA ASP A 131 -16.24 -5.76 -2.73
C ASP A 131 -17.41 -5.30 -1.86
N GLU A 132 -17.57 -5.86 -0.66
CA GLU A 132 -18.58 -5.42 0.31
C GLU A 132 -18.44 -3.94 0.66
N ALA A 133 -17.24 -3.52 0.96
CA ALA A 133 -16.96 -2.12 1.34
C ALA A 133 -17.27 -1.15 0.21
N LYS A 134 -17.18 -1.59 -1.04
CA LYS A 134 -17.51 -0.77 -2.21
C LYS A 134 -18.96 -0.94 -2.65
N GLY A 135 -19.76 -1.71 -1.93
CA GLY A 135 -21.18 -1.93 -2.27
C GLY A 135 -21.40 -2.87 -3.44
N ARG A 136 -20.43 -3.72 -3.76
CA ARG A 136 -20.50 -4.65 -4.89
C ARG A 136 -20.91 -6.07 -4.48
N GLY A 137 -20.97 -6.30 -3.19
CA GLY A 137 -21.34 -7.52 -2.51
C GLY A 137 -21.56 -8.76 -3.33
#